data_cd0f302867fec539cf3159acb362c086
#
_entry.id   cd0f302867fec539cf3159acb362c086
#
_cell.length_a   1.000
_cell.length_b   1.000
_cell.length_c   1.000
_cell.angle_alpha   90.00
_cell.angle_beta   90.00
_cell.angle_gamma   90.00
#
_symmetry.space_group_name_H-M   'P 1'
#
loop_
_entity.id
_entity.type
_entity.pdbx_description
1 polymer ?
#
loop_
_entity_poly.entity_id
_entity_poly.type
_entity_poly.pdbx_seq_one_letter_code
_entity_poly.pdbx_strand_id
1 'polypeptide(L)'
;MKFIPFLLLGSILVAPSVHSHGGHDHRPAEETMIPGSNKNGIEINLYRDKSCGCCKKWGARMVDVGYNVVDNVSNDINDLKISEGISSSLASCHTAFVEGYFVEGHVPAKSIAKLLREMPNIAGLSVPGMPIGSPGMETSQMAAESYDVLAVDFDGKVSVFDSY
;
A
#
# COMPACT_ATOMS: atom_id res chain seq x y z
N MET A 1 78.63 -5.93 14.25
CA MET A 1 77.37 -6.48 14.83
C MET A 1 76.51 -5.32 15.26
N LYS A 2 75.48 -4.95 14.49
CA LYS A 2 74.55 -3.85 14.81
C LYS A 2 73.19 -4.48 15.10
N PHE A 3 72.74 -4.39 16.32
CA PHE A 3 71.36 -4.81 16.73
C PHE A 3 70.34 -3.74 16.31
N ILE A 4 69.32 -4.13 15.58
CA ILE A 4 68.18 -3.30 15.23
C ILE A 4 67.02 -3.72 16.18
N PRO A 5 66.43 -2.79 16.94
CA PRO A 5 65.24 -3.12 17.77
C PRO A 5 63.99 -3.18 16.91
N PHE A 6 63.25 -4.28 17.07
CA PHE A 6 61.96 -4.55 16.43
C PHE A 6 60.86 -3.76 17.16
N LEU A 7 60.31 -2.76 16.49
CA LEU A 7 59.17 -1.97 17.00
C LEU A 7 57.88 -2.76 16.75
N LEU A 8 57.22 -3.26 17.81
CA LEU A 8 55.91 -3.84 17.75
C LEU A 8 54.85 -2.72 17.63
N LEU A 9 54.28 -2.55 16.44
CA LEU A 9 53.08 -1.71 16.25
C LEU A 9 51.87 -2.51 16.74
N GLY A 10 51.31 -2.10 17.88
CA GLY A 10 50.05 -2.60 18.38
C GLY A 10 48.87 -2.02 17.55
N SER A 11 48.20 -2.88 16.76
CA SER A 11 46.96 -2.52 16.08
C SER A 11 45.83 -2.42 17.08
N ILE A 12 45.34 -1.21 17.32
CA ILE A 12 44.11 -0.98 18.09
C ILE A 12 42.93 -1.30 17.16
N LEU A 13 42.25 -2.42 17.39
CA LEU A 13 40.96 -2.74 16.78
C LEU A 13 39.88 -1.84 17.39
N VAL A 14 39.49 -0.80 16.68
CA VAL A 14 38.28 -0.03 17.01
C VAL A 14 37.07 -0.81 16.50
N ALA A 15 36.30 -1.42 17.41
CA ALA A 15 35.05 -2.04 17.10
C ALA A 15 33.99 -0.96 16.73
N PRO A 16 33.24 -1.10 15.62
CA PRO A 16 32.16 -0.16 15.33
C PRO A 16 31.03 -0.35 16.34
N SER A 17 30.68 0.75 17.02
CA SER A 17 29.48 0.80 17.87
C SER A 17 28.24 0.66 16.97
N VAL A 18 27.58 -0.48 17.06
CA VAL A 18 26.26 -0.69 16.43
C VAL A 18 25.25 0.13 17.23
N HIS A 19 24.85 1.28 16.71
CA HIS A 19 23.70 2.01 17.23
C HIS A 19 22.44 1.19 16.89
N SER A 20 21.89 0.53 17.90
CA SER A 20 20.55 -0.07 17.86
C SER A 20 19.55 1.09 17.71
N HIS A 21 19.06 1.34 16.51
CA HIS A 21 17.87 2.13 16.29
C HIS A 21 16.70 1.32 16.90
N GLY A 22 16.00 1.96 17.84
CA GLY A 22 14.85 1.37 18.50
C GLY A 22 13.87 0.87 17.45
N GLY A 23 13.72 -0.46 17.36
CA GLY A 23 12.73 -1.08 16.52
C GLY A 23 11.35 -0.66 17.05
N HIS A 24 10.59 0.08 16.24
CA HIS A 24 9.16 0.11 16.41
C HIS A 24 8.69 -1.33 16.24
N ASP A 25 8.14 -1.90 17.31
CA ASP A 25 7.50 -3.21 17.29
C ASP A 25 6.24 -3.11 16.41
N HIS A 26 6.45 -3.19 15.08
CA HIS A 26 5.35 -3.43 14.15
C HIS A 26 4.92 -4.87 14.40
N ARG A 27 3.87 -5.02 15.24
CA ARG A 27 3.21 -6.32 15.34
C ARG A 27 2.85 -6.74 13.91
N PRO A 28 3.30 -7.92 13.43
CA PRO A 28 3.00 -8.35 12.07
C PRO A 28 1.49 -8.25 11.87
N ALA A 29 1.07 -7.59 10.78
CA ALA A 29 -0.32 -7.62 10.37
C ALA A 29 -0.75 -9.09 10.25
N GLU A 30 -1.92 -9.43 10.74
CA GLU A 30 -2.48 -10.77 10.51
C GLU A 30 -2.82 -10.88 9.02
N GLU A 31 -1.87 -11.43 8.28
CA GLU A 31 -1.99 -11.61 6.84
C GLU A 31 -2.87 -12.83 6.56
N THR A 32 -4.00 -12.63 5.92
CA THR A 32 -4.93 -13.70 5.55
C THR A 32 -5.43 -13.51 4.12
N MET A 33 -5.48 -14.63 3.37
CA MET A 33 -6.07 -14.62 2.04
C MET A 33 -7.59 -14.44 2.13
N ILE A 34 -8.14 -13.55 1.33
CA ILE A 34 -9.60 -13.48 1.18
C ILE A 34 -10.08 -14.78 0.52
N PRO A 35 -11.13 -15.46 1.08
CA PRO A 35 -11.67 -16.68 0.50
C PRO A 35 -12.05 -16.49 -0.98
N GLY A 36 -11.62 -17.41 -1.83
CA GLY A 36 -11.83 -17.36 -3.28
C GLY A 36 -10.71 -16.68 -4.07
N SER A 37 -9.69 -16.13 -3.43
CA SER A 37 -8.54 -15.54 -4.10
C SER A 37 -7.88 -16.52 -5.08
N ASN A 38 -7.55 -16.00 -6.27
CA ASN A 38 -6.86 -16.77 -7.31
C ASN A 38 -5.35 -16.76 -7.06
N LYS A 39 -4.81 -17.85 -6.54
CA LYS A 39 -3.38 -17.98 -6.23
C LYS A 39 -2.42 -17.76 -7.42
N ASN A 40 -2.94 -17.85 -8.64
CA ASN A 40 -2.17 -17.56 -9.86
C ASN A 40 -2.51 -16.17 -10.44
N GLY A 41 -3.39 -15.40 -9.79
CA GLY A 41 -3.74 -14.04 -10.15
C GLY A 41 -2.67 -13.04 -9.71
N ILE A 42 -2.75 -11.82 -10.26
CA ILE A 42 -1.94 -10.70 -9.80
C ILE A 42 -2.30 -10.44 -8.33
N GLU A 43 -1.26 -10.30 -7.49
CA GLU A 43 -1.43 -10.10 -6.06
C GLU A 43 -1.79 -8.65 -5.74
N ILE A 44 -2.78 -8.50 -4.85
CA ILE A 44 -3.13 -7.23 -4.22
C ILE A 44 -2.96 -7.38 -2.71
N ASN A 45 -2.05 -6.62 -2.12
CA ASN A 45 -1.87 -6.53 -0.69
C ASN A 45 -2.78 -5.43 -0.13
N LEU A 46 -3.92 -5.81 0.47
CA LEU A 46 -4.92 -4.90 1.03
C LEU A 46 -4.62 -4.62 2.51
N TYR A 47 -4.42 -3.37 2.88
CA TYR A 47 -4.24 -2.91 4.27
C TYR A 47 -5.46 -2.13 4.73
N ARG A 48 -6.08 -2.58 5.84
CA ARG A 48 -7.32 -1.99 6.35
C ARG A 48 -7.47 -2.15 7.85
N ASP A 49 -8.34 -1.32 8.44
CA ASP A 49 -8.79 -1.53 9.82
C ASP A 49 -9.68 -2.79 9.93
N LYS A 50 -9.63 -3.44 11.08
CA LYS A 50 -10.41 -4.65 11.37
C LYS A 50 -11.92 -4.42 11.24
N SER A 51 -12.40 -3.25 11.62
CA SER A 51 -13.82 -2.88 11.60
C SER A 51 -14.31 -2.43 10.22
N CYS A 52 -13.41 -2.19 9.26
CA CYS A 52 -13.75 -1.66 7.94
C CYS A 52 -14.51 -2.69 7.07
N GLY A 53 -15.83 -2.64 7.12
CA GLY A 53 -16.70 -3.55 6.35
C GLY A 53 -16.68 -3.27 4.84
N CYS A 54 -16.64 -1.99 4.42
CA CYS A 54 -16.56 -1.61 3.01
C CYS A 54 -15.22 -2.02 2.38
N CYS A 55 -14.13 -1.96 3.14
CA CYS A 55 -12.82 -2.42 2.69
C CYS A 55 -12.81 -3.93 2.36
N LYS A 56 -13.45 -4.74 3.24
CA LYS A 56 -13.66 -6.18 2.98
C LYS A 56 -14.44 -6.42 1.70
N LYS A 57 -15.51 -5.64 1.48
CA LYS A 57 -16.33 -5.75 0.25
C LYS A 57 -15.51 -5.37 -0.97
N TRP A 58 -14.67 -4.31 -0.89
CA TRP A 58 -13.78 -3.93 -1.98
C TRP A 58 -12.82 -5.09 -2.32
N GLY A 59 -12.15 -5.67 -1.32
CA GLY A 59 -11.27 -6.83 -1.53
C GLY A 59 -12.02 -8.01 -2.20
N ALA A 60 -13.27 -8.31 -1.77
CA ALA A 60 -14.08 -9.33 -2.40
C ALA A 60 -14.38 -9.02 -3.88
N ARG A 61 -14.64 -7.74 -4.25
CA ARG A 61 -14.80 -7.33 -5.65
C ARG A 61 -13.54 -7.57 -6.48
N MET A 62 -12.35 -7.38 -5.88
CA MET A 62 -11.09 -7.68 -6.57
C MET A 62 -10.92 -9.20 -6.78
N VAL A 63 -11.31 -10.01 -5.80
CA VAL A 63 -11.32 -11.48 -5.94
C VAL A 63 -12.28 -11.93 -7.03
N ASP A 64 -13.50 -11.36 -7.10
CA ASP A 64 -14.53 -11.70 -8.09
C ASP A 64 -14.03 -11.52 -9.54
N VAL A 65 -13.08 -10.61 -9.76
CA VAL A 65 -12.49 -10.37 -11.10
C VAL A 65 -11.12 -11.02 -11.29
N GLY A 66 -10.69 -11.87 -10.35
CA GLY A 66 -9.56 -12.79 -10.52
C GLY A 66 -8.24 -12.36 -9.90
N TYR A 67 -8.20 -11.30 -9.08
CA TYR A 67 -7.01 -10.95 -8.31
C TYR A 67 -6.78 -11.93 -7.14
N ASN A 68 -5.52 -12.07 -6.76
CA ASN A 68 -5.10 -12.72 -5.53
C ASN A 68 -5.03 -11.67 -4.41
N VAL A 69 -6.00 -11.65 -3.47
CA VAL A 69 -6.06 -10.61 -2.46
C VAL A 69 -5.57 -11.13 -1.11
N VAL A 70 -4.50 -10.51 -0.61
CA VAL A 70 -3.94 -10.73 0.73
C VAL A 70 -4.47 -9.61 1.64
N ASP A 71 -5.20 -9.99 2.68
CA ASP A 71 -5.89 -9.08 3.61
C ASP A 71 -5.03 -8.85 4.85
N ASN A 72 -4.41 -7.68 4.94
CA ASN A 72 -3.56 -7.27 6.04
C ASN A 72 -4.36 -6.36 7.00
N VAL A 73 -4.79 -6.92 8.12
CA VAL A 73 -5.51 -6.17 9.15
C VAL A 73 -4.53 -5.45 10.05
N SER A 74 -4.59 -4.13 10.10
CA SER A 74 -3.70 -3.28 10.89
C SER A 74 -4.50 -2.19 11.62
N ASN A 75 -4.00 -1.79 12.79
CA ASN A 75 -4.52 -0.61 13.50
C ASN A 75 -3.76 0.68 13.11
N ASP A 76 -2.66 0.54 12.35
CA ASP A 76 -1.72 1.63 12.04
C ASP A 76 -1.81 2.05 10.56
N ILE A 77 -3.03 1.97 9.98
CA ILE A 77 -3.27 2.29 8.57
C ILE A 77 -2.90 3.74 8.22
N ASN A 78 -3.02 4.67 9.18
CA ASN A 78 -2.66 6.08 8.96
C ASN A 78 -1.14 6.25 8.85
N ASP A 79 -0.36 5.52 9.63
CA ASP A 79 1.10 5.57 9.56
C ASP A 79 1.60 5.01 8.23
N LEU A 80 0.95 3.94 7.73
CA LEU A 80 1.21 3.42 6.39
C LEU A 80 0.94 4.48 5.31
N LYS A 81 -0.20 5.19 5.36
CA LYS A 81 -0.52 6.25 4.39
C LYS A 81 0.53 7.37 4.40
N ILE A 82 0.97 7.78 5.58
CA ILE A 82 2.01 8.82 5.75
C ILE A 82 3.33 8.35 5.14
N SER A 83 3.76 7.10 5.40
CA SER A 83 5.00 6.56 4.85
C SER A 83 4.99 6.44 3.34
N GLU A 84 3.82 6.20 2.74
CA GLU A 84 3.62 6.13 1.29
C GLU A 84 3.39 7.51 0.64
N GLY A 85 3.45 8.61 1.42
CA GLY A 85 3.24 9.96 0.90
C GLY A 85 1.79 10.27 0.50
N ILE A 86 0.83 9.48 0.94
CA ILE A 86 -0.59 9.70 0.67
C ILE A 86 -1.09 10.83 1.57
N SER A 87 -1.35 11.99 0.97
CA SER A 87 -1.84 13.16 1.70
C SER A 87 -3.26 12.94 2.23
N SER A 88 -3.64 13.68 3.27
CA SER A 88 -4.99 13.61 3.84
C SER A 88 -6.11 13.94 2.85
N SER A 89 -5.83 14.75 1.83
CA SER A 89 -6.79 15.07 0.76
C SER A 89 -7.02 13.92 -0.22
N LEU A 90 -6.12 12.94 -0.27
CA LEU A 90 -6.20 11.75 -1.10
C LEU A 90 -6.69 10.53 -0.30
N ALA A 91 -6.67 10.62 1.03
CA ALA A 91 -6.92 9.49 1.90
C ALA A 91 -8.36 8.96 1.84
N SER A 92 -8.47 7.64 1.95
CA SER A 92 -9.70 6.89 2.07
C SER A 92 -9.60 5.88 3.24
N CYS A 93 -10.46 4.87 3.28
CA CYS A 93 -10.56 3.93 4.40
C CYS A 93 -9.55 2.77 4.36
N HIS A 94 -8.91 2.51 3.21
CA HIS A 94 -7.88 1.47 3.06
C HIS A 94 -6.84 1.86 2.02
N THR A 95 -5.69 1.21 2.10
CA THR A 95 -4.62 1.29 1.10
C THR A 95 -4.31 -0.12 0.61
N ALA A 96 -4.13 -0.28 -0.68
CA ALA A 96 -3.65 -1.54 -1.24
C ALA A 96 -2.41 -1.31 -2.08
N PHE A 97 -1.65 -2.39 -2.34
CA PHE A 97 -0.50 -2.36 -3.24
C PHE A 97 -0.64 -3.43 -4.31
N VAL A 98 -0.32 -3.07 -5.53
CA VAL A 98 -0.32 -3.97 -6.68
C VAL A 98 0.83 -3.58 -7.63
N GLU A 99 1.72 -4.53 -7.94
CA GLU A 99 2.84 -4.32 -8.88
C GLU A 99 3.63 -3.00 -8.65
N GLY A 100 3.84 -2.62 -7.37
CA GLY A 100 4.59 -1.43 -6.97
C GLY A 100 3.78 -0.13 -6.93
N TYR A 101 2.52 -0.12 -7.35
CA TYR A 101 1.62 1.02 -7.22
C TYR A 101 0.83 0.95 -5.93
N PHE A 102 0.60 2.09 -5.26
CA PHE A 102 -0.45 2.16 -4.26
C PHE A 102 -1.83 2.33 -4.92
N VAL A 103 -2.85 1.78 -4.28
CA VAL A 103 -4.27 1.92 -4.63
C VAL A 103 -5.01 2.35 -3.36
N GLU A 104 -5.35 3.63 -3.28
CA GLU A 104 -5.99 4.23 -2.12
C GLU A 104 -7.50 4.27 -2.30
N GLY A 105 -8.22 3.63 -1.38
CA GLY A 105 -9.69 3.63 -1.35
C GLY A 105 -10.33 2.79 -2.44
N HIS A 106 -11.57 3.16 -2.77
CA HIS A 106 -12.50 2.34 -3.54
C HIS A 106 -12.29 2.41 -5.07
N VAL A 107 -11.02 2.28 -5.51
CA VAL A 107 -10.64 2.29 -6.93
C VAL A 107 -11.27 1.09 -7.65
N PRO A 108 -11.96 1.31 -8.79
CA PRO A 108 -12.54 0.23 -9.56
C PRO A 108 -11.49 -0.70 -10.18
N ALA A 109 -11.80 -2.00 -10.23
CA ALA A 109 -10.94 -3.01 -10.84
C ALA A 109 -10.59 -2.69 -12.31
N LYS A 110 -11.48 -2.02 -13.04
CA LYS A 110 -11.22 -1.56 -14.42
C LYS A 110 -10.09 -0.54 -14.48
N SER A 111 -10.03 0.40 -13.52
CA SER A 111 -8.94 1.37 -13.44
C SER A 111 -7.63 0.72 -13.01
N ILE A 112 -7.67 -0.27 -12.10
CA ILE A 112 -6.49 -1.07 -11.74
C ILE A 112 -5.99 -1.85 -12.97
N ALA A 113 -6.87 -2.50 -13.73
CA ALA A 113 -6.49 -3.20 -14.95
C ALA A 113 -5.90 -2.27 -16.03
N LYS A 114 -6.41 -1.03 -16.14
CA LYS A 114 -5.85 0.01 -17.00
C LYS A 114 -4.46 0.42 -16.54
N LEU A 115 -4.28 0.68 -15.24
CA LEU A 115 -3.00 1.00 -14.61
C LEU A 115 -1.94 -0.07 -14.93
N LEU A 116 -2.26 -1.33 -14.71
CA LEU A 116 -1.35 -2.45 -14.93
C LEU A 116 -1.02 -2.71 -16.40
N ARG A 117 -1.94 -2.39 -17.31
CA ARG A 117 -1.71 -2.49 -18.75
C ARG A 117 -0.83 -1.36 -19.27
N GLU A 118 -1.04 -0.14 -18.78
CA GLU A 118 -0.37 1.07 -19.28
C GLU A 118 0.95 1.34 -18.56
N MET A 119 1.11 0.85 -17.34
CA MET A 119 2.29 1.00 -16.48
C MET A 119 2.86 2.44 -16.47
N PRO A 120 2.02 3.46 -16.21
CA PRO A 120 2.47 4.84 -16.22
C PRO A 120 3.48 5.10 -15.10
N ASN A 121 4.35 6.10 -15.30
CA ASN A 121 5.33 6.51 -14.28
C ASN A 121 4.66 7.38 -13.20
N ILE A 122 3.87 6.75 -12.32
CA ILE A 122 3.16 7.36 -11.19
C ILE A 122 3.36 6.53 -9.92
N ALA A 123 3.10 7.13 -8.76
CA ALA A 123 3.17 6.41 -7.48
C ALA A 123 1.93 5.52 -7.25
N GLY A 124 0.74 5.95 -7.72
CA GLY A 124 -0.46 5.16 -7.55
C GLY A 124 -1.74 5.85 -7.96
N LEU A 125 -2.87 5.23 -7.57
CA LEU A 125 -4.22 5.74 -7.80
C LEU A 125 -4.93 6.01 -6.47
N SER A 126 -5.82 6.99 -6.47
CA SER A 126 -6.68 7.29 -5.32
C SER A 126 -8.13 7.57 -5.73
N VAL A 127 -9.07 7.06 -4.94
CA VAL A 127 -10.45 7.54 -4.85
C VAL A 127 -10.62 8.10 -3.44
N PRO A 128 -10.49 9.43 -3.26
CA PRO A 128 -10.61 10.05 -1.94
C PRO A 128 -12.00 9.83 -1.33
N GLY A 129 -12.04 9.65 -0.02
CA GLY A 129 -13.29 9.40 0.69
C GLY A 129 -13.89 8.03 0.38
N MET A 130 -15.22 7.97 0.32
CA MET A 130 -15.99 6.74 0.12
C MET A 130 -17.23 7.02 -0.70
N PRO A 131 -17.09 7.34 -2.01
CA PRO A 131 -18.23 7.69 -2.86
C PRO A 131 -19.26 6.55 -2.93
N ILE A 132 -20.53 6.89 -2.79
CA ILE A 132 -21.62 5.90 -2.88
C ILE A 132 -21.66 5.34 -4.30
N GLY A 133 -21.74 4.01 -4.40
CA GLY A 133 -21.73 3.30 -5.69
C GLY A 133 -20.35 2.86 -6.16
N SER A 134 -19.25 3.38 -5.54
CA SER A 134 -17.92 2.82 -5.78
C SER A 134 -17.83 1.36 -5.28
N PRO A 135 -16.86 0.54 -5.77
CA PRO A 135 -16.76 -0.87 -5.39
C PRO A 135 -16.67 -1.07 -3.87
N GLY A 136 -17.58 -1.82 -3.29
CA GLY A 136 -17.70 -2.04 -1.84
C GLY A 136 -18.54 -1.00 -1.10
N MET A 137 -18.97 0.09 -1.79
CA MET A 137 -19.85 1.14 -1.28
C MET A 137 -21.23 1.13 -1.99
N GLU A 138 -21.53 0.07 -2.72
CA GLU A 138 -22.82 -0.08 -3.41
C GLU A 138 -23.95 -0.23 -2.39
N THR A 139 -25.05 0.49 -2.63
CA THR A 139 -26.27 0.44 -1.84
C THR A 139 -27.50 0.63 -2.75
N SER A 140 -28.61 -0.01 -2.38
CA SER A 140 -29.91 0.21 -3.05
C SER A 140 -30.69 1.40 -2.48
N GLN A 141 -30.20 2.02 -1.41
CA GLN A 141 -30.91 3.07 -0.68
C GLN A 141 -30.60 4.49 -1.18
N MET A 142 -29.48 4.66 -1.87
CA MET A 142 -29.03 5.96 -2.37
C MET A 142 -28.56 5.84 -3.82
N ALA A 143 -28.70 6.93 -4.58
CA ALA A 143 -28.14 7.01 -5.93
C ALA A 143 -26.61 6.98 -5.86
N ALA A 144 -25.98 6.37 -6.87
CA ALA A 144 -24.55 6.42 -7.01
C ALA A 144 -24.08 7.86 -7.24
N GLU A 145 -22.96 8.22 -6.61
CA GLU A 145 -22.27 9.49 -6.82
C GLU A 145 -21.32 9.36 -8.01
N SER A 146 -21.12 10.45 -8.74
CA SER A 146 -20.02 10.54 -9.68
C SER A 146 -18.72 10.82 -8.92
N TYR A 147 -17.63 10.18 -9.31
CA TYR A 147 -16.32 10.37 -8.68
C TYR A 147 -15.19 10.17 -9.69
N ASP A 148 -14.04 10.75 -9.39
CA ASP A 148 -12.83 10.58 -10.17
C ASP A 148 -11.88 9.58 -9.49
N VAL A 149 -11.20 8.80 -10.31
CA VAL A 149 -9.99 8.09 -9.94
C VAL A 149 -8.83 9.00 -10.27
N LEU A 150 -8.03 9.34 -9.27
CA LEU A 150 -6.91 10.25 -9.37
C LEU A 150 -5.61 9.48 -9.53
N ALA A 151 -4.80 9.86 -10.52
CA ALA A 151 -3.39 9.45 -10.60
C ALA A 151 -2.55 10.39 -9.76
N VAL A 152 -1.63 9.83 -8.97
CA VAL A 152 -0.69 10.56 -8.10
C VAL A 152 0.72 10.24 -8.55
N ASP A 153 1.50 11.25 -8.94
CA ASP A 153 2.90 11.04 -9.28
C ASP A 153 3.81 11.01 -8.05
N PHE A 154 5.11 10.75 -8.25
CA PHE A 154 6.09 10.64 -7.17
C PHE A 154 6.40 11.98 -6.47
N ASP A 155 5.99 13.11 -7.06
CA ASP A 155 6.10 14.45 -6.46
C ASP A 155 4.79 14.85 -5.74
N GLY A 156 3.78 13.97 -5.71
CA GLY A 156 2.47 14.19 -5.12
C GLY A 156 1.53 15.03 -5.98
N LYS A 157 1.86 15.28 -7.24
CA LYS A 157 0.98 15.98 -8.19
C LYS A 157 -0.15 15.04 -8.62
N VAL A 158 -1.34 15.59 -8.71
CA VAL A 158 -2.58 14.86 -8.98
C VAL A 158 -3.14 15.19 -10.34
N SER A 159 -3.65 14.17 -11.03
CA SER A 159 -4.42 14.32 -12.28
C SER A 159 -5.56 13.30 -12.33
N VAL A 160 -6.59 13.57 -13.13
CA VAL A 160 -7.69 12.61 -13.32
C VAL A 160 -7.20 11.47 -14.21
N PHE A 161 -7.37 10.22 -13.72
CA PHE A 161 -7.04 8.99 -14.43
C PHE A 161 -8.26 8.38 -15.11
N ASP A 162 -9.38 8.29 -14.41
CA ASP A 162 -10.69 7.85 -14.89
C ASP A 162 -11.81 8.61 -14.17
N SER A 163 -13.05 8.60 -14.72
CA SER A 163 -14.25 9.17 -14.12
C SER A 163 -15.41 8.18 -14.19
N TYR A 164 -16.23 8.17 -13.15
CA TYR A 164 -17.36 7.24 -12.96
C TYR A 164 -18.64 7.96 -12.56
#